data_42e98a2246abe43f0601b460aefc21cf
#
_entry.id   42e98a2246abe43f0601b460aefc21cf
#
_cell.length_a   1.000
_cell.length_b   1.000
_cell.length_c   1.000
_cell.angle_alpha   90.00
_cell.angle_beta   90.00
_cell.angle_gamma   90.00
#
_symmetry.space_group_name_H-M   'P 1'
#
loop_
_entity.id
_entity.type
_entity.pdbx_description
1 polymer ?
#
loop_
_entity_poly.entity_id
_entity_poly.type
_entity_poly.pdbx_seq_one_letter_code
_entity_poly.pdbx_strand_id
1 'polypeptide(L)'
;MSAAPLVRLLPLALLALVLAGCPDKFRRPDDFSADPAPLLAGIARRQAAVASLTGQLHLEVWQRGERVRLRQLVAVRQPDRLRIDSLSPFDQPLSTLVSDGTVLALYSLEEKRFWRGAASPRNLSRLVPIAMAPESLASLLRGTMPVIRHRAAVVAWDGENGWYQLDLEGENGRRQRISFEPEALRVTAAREWVGDALQYKARLGDYSNDGDTAVPRRMLLEAPADDIRIDVEVVDHRVNPTLPDAAFELEALRGIEVEPFE
;
A
#
# COMPACT_ATOMS: atom_id res chain seq x y z
N MET A 1 22.98 64.10 37.37
CA MET A 1 22.35 63.89 36.05
C MET A 1 22.49 62.37 35.73
N SER A 2 21.39 61.63 35.92
CA SER A 2 21.35 60.16 35.95
C SER A 2 20.88 59.63 34.60
N ALA A 3 21.72 58.86 33.94
CA ALA A 3 21.36 58.19 32.69
C ALA A 3 20.77 56.78 33.02
N ALA A 4 19.52 56.57 32.73
CA ALA A 4 18.79 55.32 32.94
C ALA A 4 19.14 54.29 31.86
N PRO A 5 19.13 52.98 32.16
CA PRO A 5 19.56 51.91 31.24
C PRO A 5 18.41 51.46 30.34
N LEU A 6 18.54 51.68 29.04
CA LEU A 6 17.58 51.29 27.98
C LEU A 6 17.88 49.93 27.34
N VAL A 7 18.68 49.06 27.98
CA VAL A 7 19.26 47.86 27.31
C VAL A 7 18.59 46.53 27.71
N ARG A 8 17.53 46.49 28.53
CA ARG A 8 16.99 45.21 29.05
C ARG A 8 15.70 44.69 28.43
N LEU A 9 15.13 45.32 27.38
CA LEU A 9 13.88 44.89 26.77
C LEU A 9 14.02 44.16 25.41
N LEU A 10 15.24 44.12 24.83
CA LEU A 10 15.46 43.51 23.50
C LEU A 10 15.42 41.96 23.47
N PRO A 11 15.84 41.20 24.51
CA PRO A 11 15.82 39.74 24.41
C PRO A 11 14.43 39.11 24.57
N LEU A 12 13.45 39.81 25.15
CA LEU A 12 12.09 39.23 25.32
C LEU A 12 11.25 39.30 24.06
N ALA A 13 11.50 40.29 23.18
CA ALA A 13 10.80 40.40 21.89
C ALA A 13 11.29 39.38 20.86
N LEU A 14 12.56 38.94 20.95
CA LEU A 14 13.11 37.92 20.03
C LEU A 14 12.63 36.49 20.35
N LEU A 15 12.26 36.23 21.61
CA LEU A 15 11.76 34.92 22.05
C LEU A 15 10.30 34.67 21.62
N ALA A 16 9.51 35.71 21.38
CA ALA A 16 8.12 35.64 20.97
C ALA A 16 7.96 35.30 19.47
N LEU A 17 9.00 35.49 18.64
CA LEU A 17 8.95 35.22 17.20
C LEU A 17 9.17 33.74 16.84
N VAL A 18 9.65 32.90 17.76
CA VAL A 18 9.95 31.47 17.50
C VAL A 18 8.73 30.57 17.70
N LEU A 19 7.62 31.11 18.22
CA LEU A 19 6.37 30.35 18.44
C LEU A 19 5.33 30.54 17.34
N ALA A 20 5.64 31.26 16.26
CA ALA A 20 4.82 31.26 15.05
C ALA A 20 5.11 29.99 14.28
N GLY A 21 4.45 28.89 14.65
CA GLY A 21 4.39 27.68 13.83
C GLY A 21 3.97 28.09 12.41
N CYS A 22 4.60 27.49 11.40
CA CYS A 22 4.19 27.71 10.00
C CYS A 22 2.68 27.52 9.90
N PRO A 23 1.94 28.50 9.33
CA PRO A 23 0.51 28.30 9.13
C PRO A 23 0.30 27.11 8.18
N ASP A 24 -0.70 26.28 8.49
CA ASP A 24 -1.14 25.21 7.59
C ASP A 24 -1.39 25.78 6.19
N LYS A 25 -0.87 25.09 5.16
CA LYS A 25 -1.08 25.49 3.76
C LYS A 25 -2.54 25.35 3.35
N PHE A 26 -3.22 24.36 3.92
CA PHE A 26 -4.61 24.01 3.64
C PHE A 26 -5.46 24.19 4.89
N ARG A 27 -6.48 25.03 4.78
CA ARG A 27 -7.46 25.20 5.85
C ARG A 27 -8.29 23.94 6.00
N ARG A 28 -8.50 23.53 7.27
CA ARG A 28 -9.43 22.44 7.57
C ARG A 28 -10.83 22.79 7.07
N PRO A 29 -11.54 21.85 6.37
CA PRO A 29 -12.91 22.05 5.92
C PRO A 29 -13.84 22.40 7.08
N ASP A 30 -14.84 23.27 6.83
CA ASP A 30 -15.78 23.70 7.87
C ASP A 30 -16.70 22.53 8.30
N ASP A 31 -16.91 21.53 7.45
CA ASP A 31 -17.66 20.30 7.68
C ASP A 31 -16.80 19.12 8.17
N PHE A 32 -15.56 19.38 8.60
CA PHE A 32 -14.67 18.34 9.12
C PHE A 32 -15.33 17.56 10.25
N SER A 33 -15.34 16.23 10.08
CA SER A 33 -15.79 15.30 11.09
C SER A 33 -14.63 14.50 11.67
N ALA A 34 -14.55 14.41 12.98
CA ALA A 34 -13.61 13.53 13.68
C ALA A 34 -14.12 12.09 13.79
N ASP A 35 -15.33 11.77 13.29
CA ASP A 35 -15.88 10.42 13.27
C ASP A 35 -15.15 9.56 12.23
N PRO A 36 -14.52 8.44 12.60
CA PRO A 36 -13.85 7.54 11.67
C PRO A 36 -14.80 6.69 10.83
N ALA A 37 -16.08 6.55 11.24
CA ALA A 37 -17.01 5.64 10.61
C ALA A 37 -17.25 5.92 9.11
N PRO A 38 -17.39 7.17 8.64
CA PRO A 38 -17.57 7.44 7.22
C PRO A 38 -16.35 7.03 6.36
N LEU A 39 -15.12 7.25 6.86
CA LEU A 39 -13.88 6.87 6.16
C LEU A 39 -13.73 5.35 6.09
N LEU A 40 -13.96 4.65 7.19
CA LEU A 40 -13.93 3.19 7.24
C LEU A 40 -15.01 2.57 6.34
N ALA A 41 -16.24 3.10 6.38
CA ALA A 41 -17.32 2.68 5.49
C ALA A 41 -16.98 2.92 4.02
N GLY A 42 -16.33 4.03 3.69
CA GLY A 42 -15.84 4.34 2.34
C GLY A 42 -14.82 3.32 1.84
N ILE A 43 -13.85 2.93 2.67
CA ILE A 43 -12.88 1.87 2.33
C ILE A 43 -13.61 0.54 2.12
N ALA A 44 -14.49 0.14 3.04
CA ALA A 44 -15.22 -1.13 2.95
C ALA A 44 -16.10 -1.19 1.70
N ARG A 45 -16.78 -0.10 1.35
CA ARG A 45 -17.58 0.01 0.13
C ARG A 45 -16.74 -0.19 -1.13
N ARG A 46 -15.56 0.46 -1.22
CA ARG A 46 -14.62 0.28 -2.34
C ARG A 46 -14.08 -1.14 -2.41
N GLN A 47 -13.73 -1.73 -1.28
CA GLN A 47 -13.29 -3.13 -1.23
C GLN A 47 -14.37 -4.08 -1.76
N ALA A 48 -15.64 -3.84 -1.41
CA ALA A 48 -16.77 -4.62 -1.90
C ALA A 48 -17.07 -4.36 -3.40
N ALA A 49 -16.93 -3.11 -3.84
CA ALA A 49 -17.18 -2.72 -5.24
C ALA A 49 -16.16 -3.32 -6.21
N VAL A 50 -14.90 -3.54 -5.78
CA VAL A 50 -13.84 -4.19 -6.58
C VAL A 50 -13.59 -5.59 -6.04
N ALA A 51 -14.51 -6.52 -6.29
CA ALA A 51 -14.41 -7.91 -5.83
C ALA A 51 -13.32 -8.71 -6.54
N SER A 52 -13.06 -8.41 -7.81
CA SER A 52 -11.99 -9.00 -8.60
C SER A 52 -11.39 -7.98 -9.56
N LEU A 53 -10.15 -8.26 -10.00
CA LEU A 53 -9.46 -7.44 -10.99
C LEU A 53 -8.52 -8.33 -11.82
N THR A 54 -8.45 -8.07 -13.13
CA THR A 54 -7.33 -8.50 -13.96
C THR A 54 -6.66 -7.26 -14.54
N GLY A 55 -5.34 -7.33 -14.74
CA GLY A 55 -4.64 -6.19 -15.30
C GLY A 55 -3.22 -6.51 -15.74
N GLN A 56 -2.66 -5.55 -16.46
CA GLN A 56 -1.26 -5.49 -16.81
C GLN A 56 -0.61 -4.34 -16.06
N LEU A 57 0.49 -4.65 -15.39
CA LEU A 57 1.26 -3.70 -14.59
C LEU A 57 2.67 -3.59 -15.15
N HIS A 58 3.21 -2.38 -15.16
CA HIS A 58 4.65 -2.14 -15.28
C HIS A 58 5.21 -1.83 -13.89
N LEU A 59 6.23 -2.55 -13.50
CA LEU A 59 6.91 -2.36 -12.22
C LEU A 59 8.35 -1.94 -12.45
N GLU A 60 8.78 -0.95 -11.66
CA GLU A 60 10.18 -0.67 -11.42
C GLU A 60 10.49 -0.90 -9.95
N VAL A 61 11.39 -1.83 -9.70
CA VAL A 61 11.82 -2.19 -8.34
C VAL A 61 13.26 -1.71 -8.16
N TRP A 62 13.48 -0.90 -7.13
CA TRP A 62 14.82 -0.55 -6.66
C TRP A 62 15.04 -1.24 -5.33
N GLN A 63 16.14 -1.97 -5.22
CA GLN A 63 16.56 -2.63 -4.00
C GLN A 63 18.08 -2.65 -3.92
N ARG A 64 18.64 -2.11 -2.84
CA ARG A 64 20.10 -2.08 -2.58
C ARG A 64 20.93 -1.52 -3.75
N GLY A 65 20.42 -0.48 -4.39
CA GLY A 65 21.08 0.16 -5.54
C GLY A 65 20.87 -0.53 -6.89
N GLU A 66 20.25 -1.70 -6.92
CA GLU A 66 19.85 -2.38 -8.15
C GLU A 66 18.47 -1.94 -8.62
N ARG A 67 18.26 -1.93 -9.92
CA ARG A 67 16.98 -1.59 -10.56
C ARG A 67 16.55 -2.70 -11.49
N VAL A 68 15.35 -3.23 -11.24
CA VAL A 68 14.72 -4.25 -12.08
C VAL A 68 13.41 -3.70 -12.65
N ARG A 69 13.18 -3.94 -13.93
CA ARG A 69 11.92 -3.64 -14.61
C ARG A 69 11.22 -4.94 -14.97
N LEU A 70 9.95 -5.01 -14.62
CA LEU A 70 9.10 -6.17 -14.86
C LEU A 70 7.78 -5.71 -15.48
N ARG A 71 7.23 -6.58 -16.32
CA ARG A 71 5.82 -6.55 -16.68
C ARG A 71 5.12 -7.67 -15.94
N GLN A 72 3.99 -7.36 -15.33
CA GLN A 72 3.18 -8.37 -14.62
C GLN A 72 1.78 -8.42 -15.21
N LEU A 73 1.28 -9.65 -15.40
CA LEU A 73 -0.12 -9.91 -15.61
C LEU A 73 -0.69 -10.38 -14.27
N VAL A 74 -1.74 -9.71 -13.82
CA VAL A 74 -2.34 -10.01 -12.52
C VAL A 74 -3.78 -10.44 -12.67
N ALA A 75 -4.19 -11.42 -11.87
CA ALA A 75 -5.57 -11.79 -11.63
C ALA A 75 -5.78 -11.89 -10.12
N VAL A 76 -6.73 -11.14 -9.60
CA VAL A 76 -6.95 -11.04 -8.15
C VAL A 76 -8.43 -11.14 -7.85
N ARG A 77 -8.78 -11.89 -6.80
CA ARG A 77 -10.15 -11.99 -6.27
C ARG A 77 -10.12 -11.95 -4.75
N GLN A 78 -11.00 -11.15 -4.16
CA GLN A 78 -11.11 -11.06 -2.71
C GLN A 78 -11.46 -12.41 -2.09
N PRO A 79 -11.06 -12.65 -0.82
CA PRO A 79 -10.27 -11.72 -0.01
C PRO A 79 -8.76 -11.78 -0.31
N ASP A 80 -8.20 -12.91 -0.75
CA ASP A 80 -6.78 -13.26 -0.69
C ASP A 80 -6.27 -14.11 -1.87
N ARG A 81 -7.12 -14.31 -2.89
CA ARG A 81 -6.73 -15.06 -4.09
C ARG A 81 -6.00 -14.18 -5.08
N LEU A 82 -4.85 -14.61 -5.50
CA LEU A 82 -4.03 -13.87 -6.45
C LEU A 82 -3.25 -14.80 -7.39
N ARG A 83 -3.03 -14.30 -8.60
CA ARG A 83 -2.10 -14.82 -9.58
C ARG A 83 -1.28 -13.65 -10.12
N ILE A 84 0.02 -13.83 -10.16
CA ILE A 84 0.97 -12.87 -10.73
C ILE A 84 1.88 -13.64 -11.67
N ASP A 85 1.75 -13.37 -12.97
CA ASP A 85 2.68 -13.86 -13.98
C ASP A 85 3.68 -12.74 -14.29
N SER A 86 4.94 -12.93 -13.91
CA SER A 86 6.01 -11.94 -14.14
C SER A 86 6.68 -12.24 -15.49
N LEU A 87 6.84 -11.19 -16.28
CA LEU A 87 7.46 -11.20 -17.59
C LEU A 87 8.65 -10.25 -17.62
N SER A 88 9.66 -10.57 -18.42
CA SER A 88 10.73 -9.62 -18.74
C SER A 88 10.18 -8.44 -19.56
N PRO A 89 10.93 -7.34 -19.73
CA PRO A 89 10.54 -6.27 -20.64
C PRO A 89 10.35 -6.70 -22.11
N PHE A 90 10.83 -7.91 -22.46
CA PHE A 90 10.72 -8.51 -23.79
C PHE A 90 9.66 -9.61 -23.86
N ASP A 91 8.70 -9.63 -22.92
CA ASP A 91 7.58 -10.57 -22.82
C ASP A 91 7.96 -12.03 -22.59
N GLN A 92 9.17 -12.27 -22.10
CA GLN A 92 9.57 -13.63 -21.74
C GLN A 92 9.08 -13.97 -20.33
N PRO A 93 8.41 -15.12 -20.13
CA PRO A 93 8.00 -15.54 -18.80
C PRO A 93 9.21 -15.69 -17.86
N LEU A 94 9.10 -15.19 -16.65
CA LEU A 94 10.10 -15.32 -15.59
C LEU A 94 9.59 -16.21 -14.46
N SER A 95 8.38 -15.92 -13.98
CA SER A 95 7.80 -16.68 -12.87
C SER A 95 6.28 -16.55 -12.84
N THR A 96 5.64 -17.51 -12.19
CA THR A 96 4.23 -17.48 -11.85
C THR A 96 4.07 -17.69 -10.36
N LEU A 97 3.44 -16.73 -9.68
CA LEU A 97 3.04 -16.81 -8.28
C LEU A 97 1.53 -16.93 -8.19
N VAL A 98 1.04 -17.88 -7.40
CA VAL A 98 -0.39 -17.99 -7.11
C VAL A 98 -0.65 -18.14 -5.61
N SER A 99 -1.81 -17.67 -5.18
CA SER A 99 -2.39 -17.99 -3.87
C SER A 99 -3.89 -18.27 -4.02
N ASP A 100 -4.37 -19.35 -3.41
CA ASP A 100 -5.79 -19.65 -3.28
C ASP A 100 -6.39 -19.16 -1.94
N GLY A 101 -5.57 -18.44 -1.13
CA GLY A 101 -5.87 -18.00 0.21
C GLY A 101 -5.38 -18.95 1.32
N THR A 102 -5.10 -20.19 1.00
CA THR A 102 -4.60 -21.22 1.92
C THR A 102 -3.17 -21.62 1.57
N VAL A 103 -2.94 -21.84 0.28
CA VAL A 103 -1.66 -22.26 -0.31
C VAL A 103 -1.08 -21.14 -1.14
N LEU A 104 0.23 -20.96 -1.01
CA LEU A 104 1.07 -20.12 -1.86
C LEU A 104 1.94 -21.06 -2.69
N ALA A 105 2.00 -20.84 -4.01
CA ALA A 105 2.87 -21.59 -4.91
C ALA A 105 3.58 -20.63 -5.86
N LEU A 106 4.86 -20.89 -6.12
CA LEU A 106 5.70 -20.17 -7.07
C LEU A 106 6.40 -21.15 -8.00
N TYR A 107 6.36 -20.86 -9.27
CA TYR A 107 7.23 -21.48 -10.26
C TYR A 107 8.18 -20.43 -10.84
N SER A 108 9.48 -20.66 -10.76
CA SER A 108 10.52 -19.89 -11.44
C SER A 108 10.96 -20.64 -12.71
N LEU A 109 10.79 -19.99 -13.86
CA LEU A 109 11.20 -20.57 -15.13
C LEU A 109 12.73 -20.58 -15.27
N GLU A 110 13.40 -19.55 -14.76
CA GLU A 110 14.86 -19.41 -14.81
C GLU A 110 15.55 -20.47 -13.96
N GLU A 111 15.10 -20.65 -12.72
CA GLU A 111 15.66 -21.65 -11.81
C GLU A 111 15.14 -23.06 -12.08
N LYS A 112 14.02 -23.21 -12.81
CA LYS A 112 13.29 -24.46 -13.02
C LYS A 112 12.90 -25.13 -11.71
N ARG A 113 12.47 -24.32 -10.73
CA ARG A 113 12.11 -24.73 -9.38
C ARG A 113 10.66 -24.39 -9.10
N PHE A 114 10.04 -25.19 -8.27
CA PHE A 114 8.66 -25.02 -7.83
C PHE A 114 8.59 -25.06 -6.31
N TRP A 115 8.10 -23.97 -5.70
CA TRP A 115 7.89 -23.89 -4.27
C TRP A 115 6.41 -23.89 -3.93
N ARG A 116 6.08 -24.55 -2.83
CA ARG A 116 4.71 -24.60 -2.32
C ARG A 116 4.70 -24.59 -0.79
N GLY A 117 3.76 -23.87 -0.19
CA GLY A 117 3.58 -23.80 1.26
C GLY A 117 2.35 -23.03 1.66
N ALA A 118 2.20 -22.76 2.96
CA ALA A 118 1.07 -21.97 3.47
C ALA A 118 1.09 -20.54 2.92
N ALA A 119 -0.08 -20.00 2.61
CA ALA A 119 -0.28 -18.59 2.27
C ALA A 119 -0.15 -17.75 3.55
N SER A 120 1.08 -17.44 3.92
CA SER A 120 1.42 -16.70 5.14
C SER A 120 2.25 -15.44 4.82
N PRO A 121 2.23 -14.40 5.69
CA PRO A 121 3.10 -13.24 5.52
C PRO A 121 4.57 -13.61 5.42
N ARG A 122 5.02 -14.61 6.19
CA ARG A 122 6.40 -15.11 6.18
C ARG A 122 6.80 -15.68 4.82
N ASN A 123 5.95 -16.53 4.23
CA ASN A 123 6.26 -17.13 2.93
C ASN A 123 6.16 -16.11 1.81
N LEU A 124 5.16 -15.21 1.87
CA LEU A 124 5.00 -14.16 0.88
C LEU A 124 6.17 -13.16 0.88
N SER A 125 6.70 -12.78 2.05
CA SER A 125 7.82 -11.83 2.17
C SER A 125 9.13 -12.32 1.55
N ARG A 126 9.24 -13.60 1.21
CA ARG A 126 10.38 -14.15 0.47
C ARG A 126 10.27 -13.94 -1.04
N LEU A 127 9.06 -13.69 -1.52
CA LEU A 127 8.71 -13.62 -2.94
C LEU A 127 8.39 -12.20 -3.40
N VAL A 128 7.80 -11.42 -2.49
CA VAL A 128 7.48 -10.02 -2.71
C VAL A 128 8.35 -9.21 -1.75
N PRO A 129 9.09 -8.23 -2.24
CA PRO A 129 10.08 -7.53 -1.43
C PRO A 129 9.51 -6.68 -0.29
N ILE A 130 8.20 -6.62 -0.12
CA ILE A 130 7.53 -5.92 0.98
C ILE A 130 6.78 -6.94 1.85
N ALA A 131 7.12 -6.98 3.13
CA ALA A 131 6.48 -7.88 4.09
C ALA A 131 5.03 -7.45 4.34
N MET A 132 4.07 -8.22 3.82
CA MET A 132 2.65 -8.02 4.04
C MET A 132 1.89 -9.35 4.00
N ALA A 133 0.65 -9.33 4.49
CA ALA A 133 -0.24 -10.48 4.39
C ALA A 133 -0.76 -10.67 2.96
N PRO A 134 -1.05 -11.91 2.51
CA PRO A 134 -1.61 -12.16 1.17
C PRO A 134 -2.88 -11.37 0.87
N GLU A 135 -3.78 -11.23 1.83
CA GLU A 135 -4.99 -10.42 1.71
C GLU A 135 -4.68 -8.92 1.53
N SER A 136 -3.61 -8.42 2.14
CA SER A 136 -3.16 -7.03 1.98
C SER A 136 -2.62 -6.80 0.57
N LEU A 137 -1.81 -7.73 0.06
CA LEU A 137 -1.32 -7.68 -1.32
C LEU A 137 -2.48 -7.77 -2.32
N ALA A 138 -3.43 -8.70 -2.10
CA ALA A 138 -4.62 -8.83 -2.93
C ALA A 138 -5.47 -7.55 -2.94
N SER A 139 -5.57 -6.85 -1.80
CA SER A 139 -6.27 -5.56 -1.72
C SER A 139 -5.53 -4.49 -2.52
N LEU A 140 -4.23 -4.34 -2.34
CA LEU A 140 -3.43 -3.34 -3.09
C LEU A 140 -3.46 -3.60 -4.59
N LEU A 141 -3.32 -4.85 -5.04
CA LEU A 141 -3.40 -5.21 -6.46
C LEU A 141 -4.78 -4.91 -7.07
N ARG A 142 -5.86 -4.98 -6.29
CA ARG A 142 -7.20 -4.52 -6.71
C ARG A 142 -7.36 -3.01 -6.68
N GLY A 143 -6.33 -2.26 -6.27
CA GLY A 143 -6.40 -0.81 -6.11
C GLY A 143 -7.20 -0.37 -4.89
N THR A 144 -7.41 -1.27 -3.92
CA THR A 144 -8.12 -0.98 -2.68
C THR A 144 -7.12 -0.94 -1.51
N MET A 145 -7.51 -0.29 -0.40
CA MET A 145 -6.62 -0.16 0.76
C MET A 145 -6.91 -1.27 1.78
N PRO A 146 -5.91 -2.10 2.15
CA PRO A 146 -6.04 -2.99 3.27
C PRO A 146 -6.15 -2.18 4.58
N VAL A 147 -7.03 -2.62 5.49
CA VAL A 147 -7.21 -2.03 6.81
C VAL A 147 -6.78 -3.05 7.85
N ILE A 148 -5.89 -2.66 8.76
CA ILE A 148 -5.48 -3.53 9.86
C ILE A 148 -6.66 -3.79 10.81
N ARG A 149 -6.66 -4.93 11.49
CA ARG A 149 -7.53 -5.13 12.66
C ARG A 149 -7.15 -4.09 13.70
N HIS A 150 -8.10 -3.30 14.17
CA HIS A 150 -7.86 -2.17 15.06
C HIS A 150 -8.81 -2.16 16.22
N ARG A 151 -8.35 -1.60 17.34
CA ARG A 151 -9.11 -1.38 18.59
C ARG A 151 -9.47 0.09 18.79
N ALA A 152 -8.76 0.98 18.10
CA ALA A 152 -9.02 2.41 18.13
C ALA A 152 -8.83 3.00 16.73
N ALA A 153 -9.62 4.03 16.43
CA ALA A 153 -9.55 4.80 15.21
C ALA A 153 -9.76 6.29 15.55
N VAL A 154 -8.91 7.15 14.99
CA VAL A 154 -8.95 8.60 15.19
C VAL A 154 -8.82 9.28 13.84
N VAL A 155 -9.58 10.36 13.62
CA VAL A 155 -9.48 11.19 12.42
C VAL A 155 -8.82 12.53 12.77
N ALA A 156 -7.84 12.92 11.98
CA ALA A 156 -7.15 14.19 12.04
C ALA A 156 -7.16 14.90 10.68
N TRP A 157 -6.85 16.20 10.69
CA TRP A 157 -6.61 16.99 9.49
C TRP A 157 -5.11 17.22 9.29
N ASP A 158 -4.61 16.91 8.11
CA ASP A 158 -3.26 17.25 7.69
C ASP A 158 -3.27 18.58 6.92
N GLY A 159 -2.99 19.66 7.62
CA GLY A 159 -2.98 21.01 7.04
C GLY A 159 -1.81 21.27 6.09
N GLU A 160 -0.78 20.42 6.06
CA GLU A 160 0.32 20.56 5.08
C GLU A 160 -0.07 20.03 3.71
N ASN A 161 -0.81 18.91 3.66
CA ASN A 161 -1.20 18.24 2.43
C ASN A 161 -2.66 18.46 2.06
N GLY A 162 -3.50 18.96 2.96
CA GLY A 162 -4.92 19.16 2.75
C GLY A 162 -5.70 17.83 2.75
N TRP A 163 -5.36 16.90 3.65
CA TRP A 163 -5.94 15.56 3.67
C TRP A 163 -6.58 15.21 5.02
N TYR A 164 -7.63 14.38 4.97
CA TYR A 164 -8.03 13.62 6.14
C TYR A 164 -7.01 12.53 6.43
N GLN A 165 -6.69 12.34 7.71
CA GLN A 165 -5.85 11.25 8.19
C GLN A 165 -6.67 10.37 9.12
N LEU A 166 -6.75 9.07 8.82
CA LEU A 166 -7.33 8.05 9.66
C LEU A 166 -6.20 7.26 10.31
N ASP A 167 -6.03 7.42 11.60
CA ASP A 167 -5.06 6.71 12.42
C ASP A 167 -5.74 5.52 13.09
N LEU A 168 -5.20 4.33 12.87
CA LEU A 168 -5.69 3.07 13.40
C LEU A 168 -4.65 2.45 14.34
N GLU A 169 -5.08 2.05 15.53
CA GLU A 169 -4.27 1.30 16.48
C GLU A 169 -4.75 -0.16 16.53
N GLY A 170 -3.88 -1.07 16.17
CA GLY A 170 -4.10 -2.50 16.21
C GLY A 170 -3.50 -3.16 17.45
N GLU A 171 -3.43 -4.50 17.41
CA GLU A 171 -2.76 -5.32 18.41
C GLU A 171 -1.25 -5.38 18.15
N ASN A 172 -0.49 -5.83 19.16
CA ASN A 172 0.96 -6.06 19.05
C ASN A 172 1.77 -4.86 18.54
N GLY A 173 1.33 -3.63 18.85
CA GLY A 173 1.99 -2.41 18.43
C GLY A 173 1.82 -2.06 16.94
N ARG A 174 0.92 -2.72 16.21
CA ARG A 174 0.59 -2.34 14.83
C ARG A 174 -0.17 -1.03 14.83
N ARG A 175 0.26 -0.13 13.96
CA ARG A 175 -0.43 1.15 13.70
C ARG A 175 -0.50 1.36 12.19
N GLN A 176 -1.59 1.96 11.74
CA GLN A 176 -1.76 2.31 10.34
C GLN A 176 -2.31 3.73 10.23
N ARG A 177 -1.76 4.52 9.34
CA ARG A 177 -2.30 5.81 8.92
C ARG A 177 -2.72 5.74 7.48
N ILE A 178 -3.96 6.14 7.19
CA ILE A 178 -4.50 6.22 5.83
C ILE A 178 -4.89 7.67 5.58
N SER A 179 -4.40 8.25 4.49
CA SER A 179 -4.71 9.62 4.08
C SER A 179 -5.70 9.63 2.92
N PHE A 180 -6.62 10.60 2.95
CA PHE A 180 -7.68 10.73 1.97
C PHE A 180 -7.74 12.16 1.44
N GLU A 181 -7.97 12.33 0.14
CA GLU A 181 -8.36 13.62 -0.39
C GLU A 181 -9.80 13.97 0.08
N PRO A 182 -10.09 15.27 0.35
CA PRO A 182 -11.36 15.67 0.94
C PRO A 182 -12.57 15.46 0.03
N GLU A 183 -12.44 15.72 -1.26
CA GLU A 183 -13.57 15.80 -2.21
C GLU A 183 -14.22 14.44 -2.47
N ALA A 184 -13.44 13.46 -2.90
CA ALA A 184 -13.95 12.13 -3.25
C ALA A 184 -13.62 11.07 -2.18
N LEU A 185 -12.97 11.44 -1.08
CA LEU A 185 -12.49 10.56 -0.02
C LEU A 185 -11.69 9.36 -0.57
N ARG A 186 -10.88 9.61 -1.61
CA ARG A 186 -9.97 8.61 -2.18
C ARG A 186 -8.71 8.53 -1.36
N VAL A 187 -8.22 7.32 -1.20
CA VAL A 187 -6.94 7.09 -0.51
C VAL A 187 -5.80 7.65 -1.36
N THR A 188 -5.02 8.55 -0.79
CA THR A 188 -3.83 9.14 -1.43
C THR A 188 -2.54 8.55 -0.91
N ALA A 189 -2.53 8.14 0.36
CA ALA A 189 -1.36 7.54 0.98
C ALA A 189 -1.75 6.60 2.13
N ALA A 190 -0.83 5.68 2.44
CA ALA A 190 -0.92 4.87 3.65
C ALA A 190 0.47 4.62 4.23
N ARG A 191 0.54 4.38 5.54
CA ARG A 191 1.75 3.96 6.25
C ARG A 191 1.37 2.93 7.30
N GLU A 192 2.22 1.95 7.49
CA GLU A 192 2.04 0.92 8.52
C GLU A 192 3.30 0.77 9.36
N TRP A 193 3.14 0.65 10.68
CA TRP A 193 4.21 0.44 11.65
C TRP A 193 3.94 -0.77 12.53
N VAL A 194 5.03 -1.37 13.01
CA VAL A 194 5.02 -2.31 14.13
C VAL A 194 5.99 -1.78 15.18
N GLY A 195 5.48 -1.40 16.34
CA GLY A 195 6.23 -0.56 17.28
C GLY A 195 6.58 0.77 16.62
N ASP A 196 7.87 1.13 16.63
CA ASP A 196 8.38 2.33 15.96
C ASP A 196 8.93 2.05 14.55
N ALA A 197 8.99 0.79 14.13
CA ALA A 197 9.49 0.42 12.82
C ALA A 197 8.43 0.62 11.73
N LEU A 198 8.72 1.49 10.76
CA LEU A 198 7.92 1.68 9.57
C LEU A 198 8.08 0.45 8.66
N GLN A 199 7.00 -0.30 8.47
CA GLN A 199 6.99 -1.49 7.64
C GLN A 199 6.91 -1.11 6.16
N TYR A 200 5.95 -0.28 5.81
CA TYR A 200 5.84 0.26 4.47
C TYR A 200 5.12 1.61 4.47
N LYS A 201 5.30 2.35 3.39
CA LYS A 201 4.46 3.47 2.98
C LYS A 201 4.02 3.26 1.53
N ALA A 202 2.78 3.66 1.24
CA ALA A 202 2.19 3.62 -0.08
C ALA A 202 1.69 5.02 -0.45
N ARG A 203 1.80 5.38 -1.73
CA ARG A 203 1.11 6.51 -2.35
C ARG A 203 0.31 5.99 -3.53
N LEU A 204 -0.92 6.45 -3.65
CA LEU A 204 -1.85 6.06 -4.70
C LEU A 204 -2.32 7.32 -5.42
N GLY A 205 -2.41 7.26 -6.74
CA GLY A 205 -2.84 8.42 -7.52
C GLY A 205 -3.25 8.05 -8.93
N ASP A 206 -3.64 9.06 -9.70
CA ASP A 206 -4.08 8.93 -11.09
C ASP A 206 -5.20 7.90 -11.25
N TYR A 207 -6.29 8.11 -10.51
CA TYR A 207 -7.42 7.17 -10.48
C TYR A 207 -8.15 7.13 -11.84
N SER A 208 -8.56 5.93 -12.25
CA SER A 208 -9.15 5.67 -13.58
C SER A 208 -10.52 6.34 -13.80
N ASN A 209 -11.29 6.56 -12.74
CA ASN A 209 -12.62 7.20 -12.73
C ASN A 209 -12.95 7.73 -11.33
N ASP A 210 -14.13 8.30 -11.13
CA ASP A 210 -14.57 8.90 -9.86
C ASP A 210 -15.47 8.01 -8.99
N GLY A 211 -15.77 6.79 -9.43
CA GLY A 211 -16.67 5.89 -8.69
C GLY A 211 -15.98 4.99 -7.66
N ASP A 212 -16.78 4.17 -6.99
CA ASP A 212 -16.29 3.17 -6.03
C ASP A 212 -15.44 2.07 -6.68
N THR A 213 -15.50 1.93 -8.00
CA THR A 213 -14.67 1.02 -8.81
C THR A 213 -13.41 1.68 -9.35
N ALA A 214 -13.09 2.91 -8.92
CA ALA A 214 -11.88 3.60 -9.32
C ALA A 214 -10.63 2.83 -8.88
N VAL A 215 -9.70 2.63 -9.81
CA VAL A 215 -8.42 1.97 -9.58
C VAL A 215 -7.29 3.00 -9.75
N PRO A 216 -6.36 3.11 -8.81
CA PRO A 216 -5.19 3.98 -8.98
C PRO A 216 -4.32 3.44 -10.11
N ARG A 217 -3.97 4.29 -11.06
CA ARG A 217 -3.06 3.93 -12.17
C ARG A 217 -1.59 4.02 -11.78
N ARG A 218 -1.30 4.75 -10.72
CA ARG A 218 0.05 4.86 -10.18
C ARG A 218 0.06 4.56 -8.71
N MET A 219 0.97 3.67 -8.32
CA MET A 219 1.23 3.36 -6.93
C MET A 219 2.74 3.40 -6.70
N LEU A 220 3.15 4.02 -5.60
CA LEU A 220 4.51 3.97 -5.10
C LEU A 220 4.49 3.26 -3.77
N LEU A 221 5.23 2.18 -3.65
CA LEU A 221 5.40 1.41 -2.42
C LEU A 221 6.86 1.50 -2.00
N GLU A 222 7.10 1.77 -0.71
CA GLU A 222 8.45 1.84 -0.16
C GLU A 222 8.50 1.11 1.19
N ALA A 223 9.53 0.28 1.39
CA ALA A 223 9.91 -0.32 2.66
C ALA A 223 11.31 0.16 3.04
N PRO A 224 11.43 1.29 3.77
CA PRO A 224 12.72 1.94 4.00
C PRO A 224 13.72 1.09 4.79
N ALA A 225 13.23 0.22 5.68
CA ALA A 225 14.10 -0.68 6.47
C ALA A 225 14.86 -1.69 5.59
N ASP A 226 14.29 -2.05 4.43
CA ASP A 226 14.84 -3.03 3.49
C ASP A 226 15.48 -2.36 2.26
N ASP A 227 15.52 -1.01 2.22
CA ASP A 227 15.96 -0.20 1.06
C ASP A 227 15.21 -0.59 -0.22
N ILE A 228 13.87 -0.69 -0.11
CA ILE A 228 13.01 -1.10 -1.21
C ILE A 228 12.11 0.05 -1.63
N ARG A 229 12.04 0.26 -2.94
CA ARG A 229 11.07 1.12 -3.62
C ARG A 229 10.50 0.40 -4.83
N ILE A 230 9.19 0.43 -4.97
CA ILE A 230 8.45 -0.14 -6.09
C ILE A 230 7.54 0.92 -6.68
N ASP A 231 7.79 1.30 -7.91
CA ASP A 231 6.87 2.10 -8.72
C ASP A 231 6.02 1.15 -9.57
N VAL A 232 4.70 1.32 -9.48
CA VAL A 232 3.71 0.52 -10.22
C VAL A 232 2.91 1.44 -11.12
N GLU A 233 2.87 1.11 -12.40
CA GLU A 233 1.97 1.72 -13.39
C GLU A 233 0.98 0.67 -13.88
N VAL A 234 -0.32 0.95 -13.73
CA VAL A 234 -1.41 0.11 -14.25
C VAL A 234 -1.66 0.50 -15.71
N VAL A 235 -1.25 -0.36 -16.65
CA VAL A 235 -1.35 -0.11 -18.09
C VAL A 235 -2.77 -0.37 -18.58
N ASP A 236 -3.32 -1.52 -18.18
CA ASP A 236 -4.68 -1.95 -18.51
C ASP A 236 -5.28 -2.73 -17.33
N HIS A 237 -6.60 -2.67 -17.18
CA HIS A 237 -7.30 -3.41 -16.14
C HIS A 237 -8.77 -3.63 -16.48
N ARG A 238 -9.34 -4.70 -15.92
CA ARG A 238 -10.77 -4.99 -15.90
C ARG A 238 -11.21 -5.21 -14.46
N VAL A 239 -12.23 -4.47 -14.06
CA VAL A 239 -12.86 -4.60 -12.75
C VAL A 239 -13.97 -5.63 -12.82
N ASN A 240 -14.05 -6.49 -11.80
CA ASN A 240 -15.04 -7.53 -11.61
C ASN A 240 -15.17 -8.56 -12.77
N PRO A 241 -14.07 -9.02 -13.39
CA PRO A 241 -14.15 -10.15 -14.28
C PRO A 241 -14.54 -11.41 -13.50
N THR A 242 -15.23 -12.33 -14.18
CA THR A 242 -15.45 -13.68 -13.66
C THR A 242 -14.14 -14.46 -13.72
N LEU A 243 -13.65 -14.89 -12.56
CA LEU A 243 -12.41 -15.65 -12.43
C LEU A 243 -12.72 -17.03 -11.84
N PRO A 244 -12.42 -18.14 -12.56
CA PRO A 244 -12.60 -19.49 -12.04
C PRO A 244 -11.57 -19.79 -10.94
N ASP A 245 -11.85 -20.72 -10.04
CA ASP A 245 -10.94 -21.13 -8.97
C ASP A 245 -9.61 -21.65 -9.52
N ALA A 246 -9.65 -22.39 -10.63
CA ALA A 246 -8.45 -22.88 -11.31
C ALA A 246 -7.46 -21.80 -11.77
N ALA A 247 -7.89 -20.53 -11.87
CA ALA A 247 -6.98 -19.43 -12.17
C ALA A 247 -5.96 -19.19 -11.05
N PHE A 248 -6.29 -19.61 -9.83
CA PHE A 248 -5.49 -19.44 -8.62
C PHE A 248 -4.79 -20.71 -8.15
N GLU A 249 -4.77 -21.71 -9.01
CA GLU A 249 -4.09 -22.98 -8.79
C GLU A 249 -2.85 -23.08 -9.69
N LEU A 250 -1.80 -23.69 -9.18
CA LEU A 250 -0.58 -23.96 -9.91
C LEU A 250 -0.07 -25.35 -9.54
N GLU A 251 0.09 -26.19 -10.55
CA GLU A 251 0.65 -27.52 -10.39
C GLU A 251 2.10 -27.54 -10.86
N ALA A 252 2.91 -28.34 -10.17
CA ALA A 252 4.29 -28.57 -10.60
C ALA A 252 4.33 -29.29 -11.94
N LEU A 253 5.20 -28.82 -12.83
CA LEU A 253 5.43 -29.48 -14.11
C LEU A 253 6.06 -30.88 -13.90
N ARG A 254 5.82 -31.80 -14.81
CA ARG A 254 6.43 -33.12 -14.73
C ARG A 254 7.95 -33.05 -14.65
N GLY A 255 8.52 -33.72 -13.66
CA GLY A 255 9.97 -33.77 -13.43
C GLY A 255 10.54 -32.60 -12.65
N ILE A 256 9.69 -31.69 -12.16
CA ILE A 256 10.10 -30.63 -11.24
C ILE A 256 9.70 -31.02 -9.83
N GLU A 257 10.68 -31.03 -8.93
CA GLU A 257 10.47 -31.30 -7.50
C GLU A 257 9.76 -30.13 -6.84
N VAL A 258 8.82 -30.45 -5.93
CA VAL A 258 8.11 -29.45 -5.11
C VAL A 258 8.91 -29.21 -3.85
N GLU A 259 9.39 -28.00 -3.68
CA GLU A 259 10.15 -27.57 -2.52
C GLU A 259 9.26 -26.79 -1.55
N PRO A 260 9.43 -26.93 -0.22
CA PRO A 260 8.76 -26.07 0.72
C PRO A 260 9.41 -24.67 0.70
N PHE A 261 8.67 -23.65 1.09
CA PHE A 261 9.28 -22.36 1.46
C PHE A 261 10.04 -22.56 2.78
N GLU A 262 11.35 -22.43 2.78
CA GLU A 262 12.21 -22.56 3.97
C GLU A 262 12.10 -21.37 4.94
#